data_133996425c039028d7b82dc3ceeb3b49
#
_entry.id   133996425c039028d7b82dc3ceeb3b49
#
_cell.length_a   1.000
_cell.length_b   1.000
_cell.length_c   1.000
_cell.angle_alpha   90.00
_cell.angle_beta   90.00
_cell.angle_gamma   90.00
#
_symmetry.space_group_name_H-M   'P 1'
#
loop_
_entity.id
_entity.type
_entity.pdbx_description
1 polymer ?
#
loop_
_entity_poly.entity_id
_entity_poly.type
_entity_poly.pdbx_seq_one_letter_code
_entity_poly.pdbx_strand_id
1 'polypeptide(L)'
;MSELKHCPRCNKDKSLSSFGKSKQNKNGKNGWCLECCREVARKHRLTPAGVYQSIKGGAKFYGKHECNISQDEFVEWYENEPKICAYCGVPEELLETFLSQYTSRYARFTIDCVIPELGYSKGNLALACDKCNATKNNIFSYDEMKEIAEKYITPKWKELAEQ
;
A
#
# COMPACT_ATOMS: atom_id res chain seq x y z
N MET A 1 22.90 7.09 34.02
CA MET A 1 23.41 7.10 32.64
C MET A 1 22.51 6.16 31.84
N SER A 2 21.92 6.61 30.74
CA SER A 2 21.08 5.75 29.90
C SER A 2 21.96 4.72 29.18
N GLU A 3 21.65 3.45 29.32
CA GLU A 3 22.34 2.34 28.68
C GLU A 3 22.22 2.48 27.16
N LEU A 4 23.37 2.49 26.45
CA LEU A 4 23.45 2.61 25.00
C LEU A 4 23.55 1.22 24.36
N LYS A 5 22.99 1.07 23.17
CA LYS A 5 23.07 -0.14 22.35
C LYS A 5 23.43 0.26 20.91
N HIS A 6 24.41 -0.45 20.35
CA HIS A 6 24.81 -0.28 18.95
C HIS A 6 23.73 -0.84 18.00
N CYS A 7 23.38 -0.06 16.98
CA CYS A 7 22.54 -0.51 15.87
C CYS A 7 23.42 -0.79 14.64
N PRO A 8 23.63 -2.07 14.25
CA PRO A 8 24.54 -2.42 13.17
C PRO A 8 24.06 -1.97 11.79
N ARG A 9 22.74 -1.66 11.65
CA ARG A 9 22.16 -1.23 10.37
C ARG A 9 22.46 0.24 10.04
N CYS A 10 22.32 1.15 11.00
CA CYS A 10 22.65 2.56 10.80
C CYS A 10 24.00 2.96 11.39
N ASN A 11 24.74 2.00 11.97
CA ASN A 11 26.06 2.17 12.60
C ASN A 11 26.08 3.29 13.66
N LYS A 12 25.02 3.37 14.50
CA LYS A 12 24.87 4.40 15.55
C LYS A 12 24.57 3.76 16.89
N ASP A 13 25.15 4.32 17.95
CA ASP A 13 24.78 4.01 19.32
C ASP A 13 23.57 4.83 19.71
N LYS A 14 22.53 4.16 20.22
CA LYS A 14 21.26 4.76 20.60
C LYS A 14 20.81 4.22 21.96
N SER A 15 19.98 4.96 22.67
CA SER A 15 19.42 4.51 23.94
C SER A 15 18.62 3.20 23.75
N LEU A 16 18.57 2.36 24.77
CA LEU A 16 17.79 1.10 24.74
C LEU A 16 16.31 1.32 24.44
N SER A 17 15.74 2.50 24.75
CA SER A 17 14.37 2.87 24.39
C SER A 17 14.13 2.96 22.89
N SER A 18 15.19 3.22 22.11
CA SER A 18 15.15 3.25 20.65
C SER A 18 15.09 1.86 20.00
N PHE A 19 15.08 0.78 20.78
CA PHE A 19 15.00 -0.59 20.28
C PHE A 19 13.71 -1.26 20.74
N GLY A 20 13.03 -1.93 19.82
CA GLY A 20 11.84 -2.73 20.10
C GLY A 20 12.14 -3.89 21.04
N LYS A 21 11.10 -4.37 21.74
CA LYS A 21 11.20 -5.58 22.56
C LYS A 21 11.35 -6.82 21.68
N SER A 22 12.16 -7.78 22.12
CA SER A 22 12.32 -9.08 21.46
C SER A 22 12.46 -10.18 22.51
N LYS A 23 11.59 -11.18 22.43
CA LYS A 23 11.67 -12.36 23.30
C LYS A 23 12.79 -13.34 22.90
N GLN A 24 13.27 -13.22 21.66
CA GLN A 24 14.28 -14.12 21.09
C GLN A 24 15.71 -13.71 21.42
N ASN A 25 15.93 -12.43 21.71
CA ASN A 25 17.26 -11.90 22.00
C ASN A 25 17.52 -11.90 23.50
N LYS A 26 18.72 -12.33 23.91
CA LYS A 26 19.14 -12.44 25.32
C LYS A 26 18.96 -11.13 26.12
N ASN A 27 19.13 -9.97 25.48
CA ASN A 27 18.95 -8.66 26.10
C ASN A 27 17.53 -8.11 26.02
N GLY A 28 16.56 -8.91 25.58
CA GLY A 28 15.15 -8.51 25.45
C GLY A 28 14.86 -7.44 24.40
N LYS A 29 15.82 -7.08 23.54
CA LYS A 29 15.71 -5.99 22.55
C LYS A 29 16.05 -6.47 21.13
N ASN A 30 15.40 -5.88 20.14
CA ASN A 30 15.72 -6.13 18.73
C ASN A 30 17.18 -5.77 18.41
N GLY A 31 17.75 -6.44 17.38
CA GLY A 31 19.10 -6.16 16.90
C GLY A 31 19.23 -4.77 16.27
N TRP A 32 18.18 -4.32 15.57
CA TRP A 32 18.11 -3.00 14.92
C TRP A 32 17.24 -2.02 15.70
N CYS A 33 17.56 -0.73 15.59
CA CYS A 33 16.71 0.31 16.18
C CYS A 33 15.35 0.40 15.46
N LEU A 34 14.36 0.97 16.16
CA LEU A 34 12.98 1.12 15.67
C LEU A 34 12.91 1.85 14.33
N GLU A 35 13.74 2.87 14.14
CA GLU A 35 13.82 3.63 12.90
C GLU A 35 14.25 2.75 11.71
N CYS A 36 15.33 1.98 11.86
CA CYS A 36 15.79 1.03 10.86
C CYS A 36 14.75 -0.06 10.57
N CYS A 37 14.09 -0.57 11.60
CA CYS A 37 13.00 -1.54 11.42
C CYS A 37 11.84 -0.94 10.63
N ARG A 38 11.45 0.31 10.94
CA ARG A 38 10.37 1.01 10.22
C ARG A 38 10.72 1.27 8.76
N GLU A 39 11.98 1.63 8.49
CA GLU A 39 12.44 1.84 7.11
C GLU A 39 12.36 0.55 6.28
N VAL A 40 12.84 -0.56 6.83
CA VAL A 40 12.74 -1.87 6.15
C VAL A 40 11.28 -2.26 5.92
N ALA A 41 10.46 -2.14 6.94
CA ALA A 41 9.04 -2.43 6.83
C ALA A 41 8.32 -1.53 5.80
N ARG A 42 8.73 -0.24 5.69
CA ARG A 42 8.22 0.68 4.68
C ARG A 42 8.61 0.24 3.27
N LYS A 43 9.90 -0.07 3.06
CA LYS A 43 10.39 -0.56 1.76
C LYS A 43 9.70 -1.87 1.35
N HIS A 44 9.58 -2.82 2.29
CA HIS A 44 8.89 -4.08 2.01
C HIS A 44 7.43 -3.87 1.59
N ARG A 45 6.71 -2.96 2.26
CA ARG A 45 5.30 -2.65 1.92
C ARG A 45 5.11 -2.09 0.51
N LEU A 46 6.16 -1.58 -0.12
CA LEU A 46 6.12 -1.07 -1.50
C LEU A 46 6.42 -2.17 -2.53
N THR A 47 6.91 -3.34 -2.12
CA THR A 47 7.11 -4.46 -3.04
C THR A 47 5.78 -5.17 -3.36
N PRO A 48 5.65 -5.83 -4.52
CA PRO A 48 4.46 -6.61 -4.85
C PRO A 48 4.06 -7.61 -3.76
N ALA A 49 5.03 -8.34 -3.21
CA ALA A 49 4.82 -9.27 -2.09
C ALA A 49 4.30 -8.56 -0.83
N GLY A 50 4.81 -7.37 -0.53
CA GLY A 50 4.35 -6.56 0.61
C GLY A 50 2.95 -6.00 0.41
N VAL A 51 2.58 -5.65 -0.83
CA VAL A 51 1.20 -5.28 -1.21
C VAL A 51 0.28 -6.48 -0.99
N TYR A 52 0.65 -7.66 -1.48
CA TYR A 52 -0.10 -8.91 -1.25
C TYR A 52 -0.35 -9.17 0.24
N GLN A 53 0.69 -9.08 1.07
CA GLN A 53 0.54 -9.27 2.51
C GLN A 53 -0.41 -8.25 3.14
N SER A 54 -0.44 -7.03 2.62
CA SER A 54 -1.35 -5.98 3.08
C SER A 54 -2.81 -6.30 2.77
N ILE A 55 -3.13 -6.75 1.54
CA ILE A 55 -4.50 -7.13 1.15
C ILE A 55 -4.95 -8.40 1.90
N LYS A 56 -4.10 -9.41 2.01
CA LYS A 56 -4.39 -10.64 2.76
C LYS A 56 -4.65 -10.38 4.24
N GLY A 57 -3.83 -9.52 4.85
CA GLY A 57 -4.03 -9.10 6.24
C GLY A 57 -5.31 -8.31 6.43
N GLY A 58 -5.63 -7.39 5.51
CA GLY A 58 -6.86 -6.62 5.50
C GLY A 58 -8.10 -7.51 5.33
N ALA A 59 -8.07 -8.43 4.38
CA ALA A 59 -9.14 -9.40 4.15
C ALA A 59 -9.46 -10.20 5.42
N LYS A 60 -8.42 -10.74 6.08
CA LYS A 60 -8.55 -11.48 7.34
C LYS A 60 -9.10 -10.62 8.49
N PHE A 61 -8.63 -9.37 8.61
CA PHE A 61 -8.97 -8.51 9.75
C PHE A 61 -10.38 -7.95 9.66
N TYR A 62 -10.78 -7.49 8.46
CA TYR A 62 -12.09 -6.87 8.27
C TYR A 62 -13.19 -7.85 7.88
N GLY A 63 -12.83 -9.06 7.42
CA GLY A 63 -13.79 -10.09 7.01
C GLY A 63 -14.69 -9.68 5.82
N LYS A 64 -14.32 -8.61 5.10
CA LYS A 64 -15.14 -8.05 4.02
C LYS A 64 -14.95 -8.74 2.67
N HIS A 65 -13.74 -9.23 2.43
CA HIS A 65 -13.39 -9.88 1.17
C HIS A 65 -12.50 -11.08 1.45
N GLU A 66 -12.70 -12.16 0.74
CA GLU A 66 -11.79 -13.29 0.77
C GLU A 66 -10.57 -13.02 -0.11
N CYS A 67 -9.44 -13.65 0.20
CA CYS A 67 -8.22 -13.57 -0.59
C CYS A 67 -7.93 -14.95 -1.18
N ASN A 68 -8.45 -15.21 -2.39
CA ASN A 68 -8.44 -16.48 -3.10
C ASN A 68 -7.41 -16.50 -4.24
N ILE A 69 -6.39 -15.64 -4.17
CA ILE A 69 -5.25 -15.62 -5.09
C ILE A 69 -3.98 -15.97 -4.29
N SER A 70 -3.09 -16.77 -4.87
CA SER A 70 -1.78 -17.05 -4.28
C SER A 70 -0.86 -15.83 -4.37
N GLN A 71 0.23 -15.83 -3.58
CA GLN A 71 1.21 -14.74 -3.64
C GLN A 71 1.90 -14.66 -4.99
N ASP A 72 2.24 -15.81 -5.58
CA ASP A 72 2.97 -15.87 -6.85
C ASP A 72 2.10 -15.35 -8.01
N GLU A 73 0.83 -15.79 -8.08
CA GLU A 73 -0.13 -15.26 -9.05
C GLU A 73 -0.40 -13.77 -8.90
N PHE A 74 -0.47 -13.28 -7.65
CA PHE A 74 -0.64 -11.86 -7.40
C PHE A 74 0.59 -11.06 -7.84
N VAL A 75 1.81 -11.53 -7.53
CA VAL A 75 3.05 -10.86 -7.92
C VAL A 75 3.16 -10.81 -9.43
N GLU A 76 2.92 -11.93 -10.13
CA GLU A 76 2.91 -12.00 -11.59
C GLU A 76 1.91 -11.01 -12.20
N TRP A 77 0.67 -10.99 -11.70
CA TRP A 77 -0.34 -10.03 -12.13
C TRP A 77 0.12 -8.59 -11.87
N TYR A 78 0.58 -8.27 -10.65
CA TYR A 78 0.96 -6.92 -10.26
C TYR A 78 2.12 -6.38 -11.11
N GLU A 79 3.11 -7.23 -11.46
CA GLU A 79 4.26 -6.82 -12.27
C GLU A 79 3.88 -6.56 -13.72
N ASN A 80 2.92 -7.30 -14.27
CA ASN A 80 2.45 -7.16 -15.65
C ASN A 80 1.39 -6.08 -15.83
N GLU A 81 0.72 -5.62 -14.76
CA GLU A 81 -0.28 -4.55 -14.88
C GLU A 81 0.34 -3.20 -15.22
N PRO A 82 -0.25 -2.42 -16.15
CA PRO A 82 0.12 -1.04 -16.36
C PRO A 82 0.02 -0.24 -15.06
N LYS A 83 1.08 0.52 -14.74
CA LYS A 83 1.13 1.32 -13.50
C LYS A 83 0.32 2.62 -13.63
N ILE A 84 -0.97 2.44 -13.87
CA ILE A 84 -1.98 3.51 -13.96
C ILE A 84 -3.22 3.13 -13.12
N CYS A 85 -3.95 4.13 -12.66
CA CYS A 85 -5.24 3.88 -12.00
C CYS A 85 -6.28 3.40 -13.00
N ALA A 86 -6.87 2.24 -12.75
CA ALA A 86 -7.88 1.63 -13.63
C ALA A 86 -9.13 2.51 -13.85
N TYR A 87 -9.39 3.45 -12.95
CA TYR A 87 -10.56 4.34 -12.98
C TYR A 87 -10.25 5.71 -13.59
N CYS A 88 -9.33 6.48 -13.00
CA CYS A 88 -9.05 7.85 -13.44
C CYS A 88 -7.85 7.97 -14.36
N GLY A 89 -7.09 6.89 -14.59
CA GLY A 89 -5.95 6.90 -15.48
C GLY A 89 -4.70 7.62 -14.94
N VAL A 90 -4.67 8.09 -13.67
CA VAL A 90 -3.47 8.73 -13.13
C VAL A 90 -2.29 7.74 -13.15
N PRO A 91 -1.14 8.10 -13.75
CA PRO A 91 0.04 7.25 -13.77
C PRO A 91 0.80 7.29 -12.44
N GLU A 92 1.65 6.27 -12.19
CA GLU A 92 2.37 6.12 -10.93
C GLU A 92 3.27 7.32 -10.61
N GLU A 93 3.89 7.91 -11.62
CA GLU A 93 4.82 9.04 -11.50
C GLU A 93 4.14 10.29 -10.92
N LEU A 94 2.86 10.49 -11.22
CA LEU A 94 2.06 11.62 -10.74
C LEU A 94 1.30 11.31 -9.45
N LEU A 95 1.30 10.06 -9.01
CA LEU A 95 0.42 9.60 -7.93
C LEU A 95 0.72 10.30 -6.61
N GLU A 96 1.99 10.46 -6.24
CA GLU A 96 2.38 11.15 -5.01
C GLU A 96 2.00 12.62 -5.06
N THR A 97 2.32 13.32 -6.16
CA THR A 97 1.99 14.74 -6.35
C THR A 97 0.48 14.96 -6.29
N PHE A 98 -0.28 14.13 -7.01
CA PHE A 98 -1.74 14.20 -7.01
C PHE A 98 -2.33 13.95 -5.61
N LEU A 99 -1.91 12.88 -4.93
CA LEU A 99 -2.49 12.50 -3.65
C LEU A 99 -2.04 13.38 -2.48
N SER A 100 -0.88 14.06 -2.59
CA SER A 100 -0.41 15.00 -1.55
C SER A 100 -1.34 16.19 -1.33
N GLN A 101 -2.15 16.55 -2.33
CA GLN A 101 -3.13 17.63 -2.25
C GLN A 101 -4.39 17.24 -1.46
N TYR A 102 -4.54 15.97 -1.16
CA TYR A 102 -5.69 15.44 -0.45
C TYR A 102 -5.23 14.63 0.76
N THR A 103 -6.07 14.55 1.78
CA THR A 103 -5.85 13.60 2.86
C THR A 103 -5.91 12.19 2.29
N SER A 104 -4.75 11.63 1.96
CA SER A 104 -4.61 10.28 1.44
C SER A 104 -3.82 9.42 2.41
N ARG A 105 -4.24 8.18 2.56
CA ARG A 105 -3.55 7.20 3.40
C ARG A 105 -2.30 6.65 2.73
N TYR A 106 -2.29 6.61 1.40
CA TYR A 106 -1.25 5.99 0.60
C TYR A 106 -0.91 6.84 -0.62
N ALA A 107 0.38 7.16 -0.78
CA ALA A 107 0.96 7.72 -2.01
C ALA A 107 1.39 6.60 -2.98
N ARG A 108 0.62 5.53 -3.06
CA ARG A 108 0.83 4.38 -3.95
C ARG A 108 -0.52 3.83 -4.38
N PHE A 109 -0.53 2.98 -5.40
CA PHE A 109 -1.75 2.25 -5.76
C PHE A 109 -2.22 1.35 -4.63
N THR A 110 -3.51 1.29 -4.48
CA THR A 110 -4.25 0.29 -3.70
C THR A 110 -4.78 -0.77 -4.65
N ILE A 111 -5.11 -1.93 -4.12
CA ILE A 111 -5.75 -2.99 -4.90
C ILE A 111 -7.25 -2.95 -4.61
N ASP A 112 -8.02 -2.80 -5.66
CA ASP A 112 -9.47 -2.90 -5.60
C ASP A 112 -9.94 -4.28 -6.03
N CYS A 113 -11.02 -4.78 -5.41
CA CYS A 113 -11.83 -5.88 -5.92
C CYS A 113 -12.87 -5.29 -6.86
N VAL A 114 -12.76 -5.60 -8.15
CA VAL A 114 -13.69 -5.07 -9.17
C VAL A 114 -15.12 -5.41 -8.80
N ILE A 115 -15.37 -6.67 -8.46
CA ILE A 115 -16.63 -7.22 -7.95
C ILE A 115 -16.39 -7.61 -6.49
N PRO A 116 -16.95 -6.88 -5.50
CA PRO A 116 -16.67 -7.11 -4.08
C PRO A 116 -16.93 -8.52 -3.59
N GLU A 117 -17.98 -9.16 -4.11
CA GLU A 117 -18.41 -10.52 -3.72
C GLU A 117 -17.40 -11.62 -4.11
N LEU A 118 -16.59 -11.37 -5.15
CA LEU A 118 -15.55 -12.30 -5.60
C LEU A 118 -14.23 -12.16 -4.84
N GLY A 119 -14.13 -11.13 -4.00
CA GLY A 119 -12.92 -10.85 -3.22
C GLY A 119 -11.66 -10.66 -4.08
N TYR A 120 -10.50 -10.84 -3.47
CA TYR A 120 -9.21 -10.78 -4.16
C TYR A 120 -8.95 -12.11 -4.87
N SER A 121 -9.36 -12.22 -6.11
CA SER A 121 -9.25 -13.41 -6.95
C SER A 121 -8.70 -13.06 -8.33
N LYS A 122 -8.19 -14.04 -9.04
CA LYS A 122 -7.64 -13.87 -10.39
C LYS A 122 -8.71 -13.30 -11.33
N GLY A 123 -8.37 -12.24 -12.06
CA GLY A 123 -9.29 -11.55 -12.97
C GLY A 123 -10.25 -10.56 -12.28
N ASN A 124 -10.20 -10.42 -10.94
CA ASN A 124 -11.05 -9.52 -10.17
C ASN A 124 -10.25 -8.42 -9.44
N LEU A 125 -9.04 -8.12 -9.89
CA LEU A 125 -8.16 -7.13 -9.28
C LEU A 125 -7.97 -5.93 -10.21
N ALA A 126 -7.89 -4.74 -9.61
CA ALA A 126 -7.53 -3.54 -10.33
C ALA A 126 -6.56 -2.67 -9.51
N LEU A 127 -5.58 -2.04 -10.19
CA LEU A 127 -4.78 -0.99 -9.58
C LEU A 127 -5.62 0.29 -9.51
N ALA A 128 -5.80 0.84 -8.32
CA ALA A 128 -6.57 2.05 -8.11
C ALA A 128 -5.82 3.05 -7.22
N CYS A 129 -5.91 4.34 -7.53
CA CYS A 129 -5.46 5.35 -6.58
C CYS A 129 -6.37 5.35 -5.33
N ASP A 130 -5.82 5.81 -4.20
CA ASP A 130 -6.54 5.82 -2.91
C ASP A 130 -7.89 6.54 -3.00
N LYS A 131 -8.01 7.60 -3.82
CA LYS A 131 -9.26 8.35 -3.99
C LYS A 131 -10.30 7.58 -4.78
N CYS A 132 -9.91 6.98 -5.91
CA CYS A 132 -10.85 6.17 -6.69
C CYS A 132 -11.34 4.96 -5.90
N ASN A 133 -10.43 4.24 -5.25
CA ASN A 133 -10.80 3.07 -4.45
C ASN A 133 -11.72 3.43 -3.27
N ALA A 134 -11.40 4.51 -2.55
CA ALA A 134 -12.24 4.99 -1.44
C ALA A 134 -13.61 5.49 -1.91
N THR A 135 -13.69 6.11 -3.09
CA THR A 135 -14.95 6.59 -3.67
C THR A 135 -15.82 5.43 -4.15
N LYS A 136 -15.23 4.47 -4.87
CA LYS A 136 -15.94 3.28 -5.35
C LYS A 136 -16.54 2.51 -4.18
N ASN A 137 -15.71 2.18 -3.20
CA ASN A 137 -16.12 1.33 -2.09
C ASN A 137 -16.90 0.08 -2.60
N ASN A 138 -17.97 -0.31 -1.91
CA ASN A 138 -18.92 -1.34 -2.35
C ASN A 138 -20.24 -0.72 -2.89
N ILE A 139 -20.20 0.56 -3.26
CA ILE A 139 -21.39 1.32 -3.67
C ILE A 139 -21.49 1.34 -5.19
N PHE A 140 -20.35 1.58 -5.86
CA PHE A 140 -20.31 1.74 -7.30
C PHE A 140 -19.71 0.51 -7.98
N SER A 141 -20.28 0.13 -9.12
CA SER A 141 -19.71 -0.83 -10.05
C SER A 141 -18.41 -0.28 -10.67
N TYR A 142 -17.69 -1.12 -11.41
CA TYR A 142 -16.49 -0.71 -12.14
C TYR A 142 -16.78 0.41 -13.14
N ASP A 143 -17.86 0.26 -13.94
CA ASP A 143 -18.21 1.20 -15.00
C ASP A 143 -18.70 2.53 -14.42
N GLU A 144 -19.59 2.50 -13.42
CA GLU A 144 -20.03 3.72 -12.73
C GLU A 144 -18.85 4.48 -12.11
N MET A 145 -17.90 3.75 -11.50
CA MET A 145 -16.72 4.41 -10.95
C MET A 145 -15.81 5.00 -12.01
N LYS A 146 -15.71 4.39 -13.20
CA LYS A 146 -15.00 4.99 -14.35
C LYS A 146 -15.65 6.29 -14.80
N GLU A 147 -16.95 6.34 -14.96
CA GLU A 147 -17.70 7.56 -15.32
C GLU A 147 -17.49 8.67 -14.30
N ILE A 148 -17.60 8.34 -12.99
CA ILE A 148 -17.33 9.28 -11.90
C ILE A 148 -15.90 9.80 -11.95
N ALA A 149 -14.94 8.90 -12.13
CA ALA A 149 -13.53 9.24 -12.15
C ALA A 149 -13.17 10.12 -13.36
N GLU A 150 -13.67 9.78 -14.54
CA GLU A 150 -13.47 10.56 -15.76
C GLU A 150 -14.02 11.99 -15.62
N LYS A 151 -15.19 12.13 -15.05
CA LYS A 151 -15.84 13.43 -14.88
C LYS A 151 -15.25 14.30 -13.79
N TYR A 152 -14.85 13.72 -12.65
CA TYR A 152 -14.54 14.50 -11.45
C TYR A 152 -13.11 14.36 -10.94
N ILE A 153 -12.41 13.26 -11.26
CA ILE A 153 -11.07 12.98 -10.72
C ILE A 153 -9.99 13.19 -11.78
N THR A 154 -10.22 12.70 -12.99
CA THR A 154 -9.27 12.81 -14.12
C THR A 154 -8.87 14.26 -14.41
N PRO A 155 -9.78 15.25 -14.48
CA PRO A 155 -9.38 16.64 -14.72
C PRO A 155 -8.40 17.17 -13.68
N LYS A 156 -8.59 16.79 -12.41
CA LYS A 156 -7.79 17.30 -11.29
C LYS A 156 -6.32 16.92 -11.34
N TRP A 157 -5.99 15.69 -11.75
CA TRP A 157 -4.58 15.30 -11.89
C TRP A 157 -3.97 15.73 -13.23
N LYS A 158 -4.80 15.88 -14.28
CA LYS A 158 -4.33 16.43 -15.58
C LYS A 158 -3.90 17.88 -15.45
N GLU A 159 -4.65 18.71 -14.74
CA GLU A 159 -4.28 20.10 -14.44
C GLU A 159 -2.91 20.20 -13.72
N LEU A 160 -2.55 19.21 -12.93
CA LEU A 160 -1.24 19.17 -12.26
C LEU A 160 -0.10 18.73 -13.20
N ALA A 161 -0.40 17.89 -14.17
CA ALA A 161 0.60 17.42 -15.13
C ALA A 161 1.02 18.51 -16.15
N GLU A 162 0.19 19.57 -16.27
CA GLU A 162 0.43 20.71 -17.18
C GLU A 162 1.20 21.86 -16.50
N GLN A 163 1.46 21.77 -15.19
CA GLN A 163 2.23 22.76 -14.40
C GLN A 163 3.73 22.41 -14.33
#